data_545cba8594c543b696c763c6c085eb25
#
_entry.id   545cba8594c543b696c763c6c085eb25
#
_cell.length_a   1.000
_cell.length_b   1.000
_cell.length_c   1.000
_cell.angle_alpha   90.00
_cell.angle_beta   90.00
_cell.angle_gamma   90.00
#
_symmetry.space_group_name_H-M   'P 1'
#
loop_
_entity.id
_entity.type
_entity.pdbx_description
1 polymer ?
#
loop_
_entity_poly.entity_id
_entity_poly.type
_entity_poly.pdbx_seq_one_letter_code
_entity_poly.pdbx_strand_id
1 'polypeptide(L)'
;MRTTLVKVVTLVVMVVMVLTTRAAWAQSPADEGAIRARLADYAEARTRRDAHAEALSYTVDGDFRSSAGPFVFGRAAVEKQLVVNDPTYQFVLTVTHVRFVTPEVAIADADVTTGVGGRLAPLVGVYVMVKQGGEWLISGARIARAPAAPQPASPGR
;
A
#
# COMPACT_ATOMS: atom_id res chain seq x y z
N MET A 1 -37.73 -10.19 -43.10
CA MET A 1 -36.28 -10.41 -42.98
C MET A 1 -35.48 -9.20 -42.37
N ARG A 2 -35.81 -7.97 -42.68
CA ARG A 2 -35.06 -6.78 -42.11
C ARG A 2 -35.16 -6.63 -40.59
N THR A 3 -36.35 -6.91 -40.00
CA THR A 3 -36.59 -6.76 -38.55
C THR A 3 -35.84 -7.78 -37.68
N THR A 4 -35.63 -8.99 -38.20
CA THR A 4 -34.91 -10.06 -37.50
C THR A 4 -33.38 -9.76 -37.45
N LEU A 5 -32.85 -9.23 -38.56
CA LEU A 5 -31.45 -8.87 -38.67
C LEU A 5 -31.08 -7.74 -37.69
N VAL A 6 -31.93 -6.72 -37.56
CA VAL A 6 -31.70 -5.58 -36.62
C VAL A 6 -31.69 -6.07 -35.17
N LYS A 7 -32.61 -6.97 -34.78
CA LYS A 7 -32.66 -7.54 -33.42
C LYS A 7 -31.41 -8.36 -33.09
N VAL A 8 -30.88 -9.13 -34.02
CA VAL A 8 -29.69 -9.95 -33.84
C VAL A 8 -28.46 -9.05 -33.70
N VAL A 9 -28.32 -8.00 -34.53
CA VAL A 9 -27.21 -7.05 -34.46
C VAL A 9 -27.21 -6.27 -33.12
N THR A 10 -28.40 -5.83 -32.66
CA THR A 10 -28.55 -5.14 -31.38
C THR A 10 -28.17 -6.04 -30.21
N LEU A 11 -28.57 -7.31 -30.24
CA LEU A 11 -28.24 -8.28 -29.20
C LEU A 11 -26.74 -8.56 -29.15
N VAL A 12 -26.08 -8.73 -30.30
CA VAL A 12 -24.63 -8.95 -30.38
C VAL A 12 -23.83 -7.74 -29.87
N VAL A 13 -24.23 -6.51 -30.23
CA VAL A 13 -23.59 -5.29 -29.73
C VAL A 13 -23.75 -5.15 -28.22
N MET A 14 -24.93 -5.49 -27.67
CA MET A 14 -25.16 -5.44 -26.23
C MET A 14 -24.33 -6.48 -25.46
N VAL A 15 -24.19 -7.69 -26.00
CA VAL A 15 -23.35 -8.75 -25.41
C VAL A 15 -21.86 -8.39 -25.46
N VAL A 16 -21.40 -7.81 -26.56
CA VAL A 16 -20.00 -7.34 -26.68
C VAL A 16 -19.71 -6.20 -25.69
N MET A 17 -20.65 -5.25 -25.50
CA MET A 17 -20.50 -4.16 -24.53
C MET A 17 -20.43 -4.67 -23.08
N VAL A 18 -21.19 -5.70 -22.72
CA VAL A 18 -21.17 -6.30 -21.37
C VAL A 18 -19.89 -7.09 -21.12
N LEU A 19 -19.32 -7.73 -22.15
CA LEU A 19 -18.06 -8.47 -22.04
C LEU A 19 -16.84 -7.56 -21.88
N THR A 20 -16.86 -6.36 -22.48
CA THR A 20 -15.75 -5.41 -22.37
C THR A 20 -15.69 -4.72 -21.01
N THR A 21 -16.79 -4.57 -20.29
CA THR A 21 -16.80 -3.94 -18.95
C THR A 21 -16.26 -4.83 -17.84
N ARG A 22 -16.21 -6.15 -17.99
CA ARG A 22 -15.63 -7.06 -16.99
C ARG A 22 -14.10 -7.19 -17.07
N ALA A 23 -13.49 -6.84 -18.19
CA ALA A 23 -12.03 -6.88 -18.35
C ALA A 23 -11.29 -5.71 -17.66
N ALA A 24 -12.00 -4.63 -17.29
CA ALA A 24 -11.39 -3.42 -16.72
C ALA A 24 -10.96 -3.53 -15.25
N TRP A 25 -11.30 -4.63 -14.57
CA TRP A 25 -10.95 -4.84 -13.16
C TRP A 25 -9.83 -5.87 -12.97
N ALA A 26 -9.22 -6.34 -14.06
CA ALA A 26 -8.04 -7.19 -13.96
C ALA A 26 -6.90 -6.35 -13.34
N GLN A 27 -6.39 -6.80 -12.22
CA GLN A 27 -5.20 -6.26 -11.59
C GLN A 27 -4.11 -6.12 -12.66
N SER A 28 -3.61 -4.90 -12.87
CA SER A 28 -2.49 -4.68 -13.79
C SER A 28 -1.21 -5.13 -13.10
N PRO A 29 -0.50 -6.16 -13.60
CA PRO A 29 0.80 -6.54 -13.04
C PRO A 29 1.79 -5.37 -13.03
N ALA A 30 1.65 -4.45 -13.98
CA ALA A 30 2.46 -3.23 -14.04
C ALA A 30 2.15 -2.28 -12.87
N ASP A 31 0.87 -2.11 -12.50
CA ASP A 31 0.47 -1.27 -11.37
C ASP A 31 0.89 -1.91 -10.03
N GLU A 32 0.77 -3.23 -9.87
CA GLU A 32 1.29 -3.90 -8.69
C GLU A 32 2.81 -3.73 -8.57
N GLY A 33 3.55 -3.90 -9.68
CA GLY A 33 4.98 -3.66 -9.73
C GLY A 33 5.35 -2.22 -9.34
N ALA A 34 4.58 -1.22 -9.82
CA ALA A 34 4.79 0.19 -9.48
C ALA A 34 4.51 0.50 -7.99
N ILE A 35 3.49 -0.12 -7.39
CA ILE A 35 3.21 -0.01 -5.95
C ILE A 35 4.37 -0.60 -5.13
N ARG A 36 4.84 -1.80 -5.49
CA ARG A 36 5.98 -2.44 -4.82
C ARG A 36 7.27 -1.61 -4.94
N ALA A 37 7.52 -1.03 -6.11
CA ALA A 37 8.65 -0.12 -6.33
C ALA A 37 8.54 1.13 -5.46
N ARG A 38 7.38 1.79 -5.40
CA ARG A 38 7.16 2.96 -4.54
C ARG A 38 7.41 2.66 -3.06
N LEU A 39 6.95 1.51 -2.57
CA LEU A 39 7.18 1.11 -1.18
C LEU A 39 8.64 0.69 -0.92
N ALA A 40 9.36 0.22 -1.93
CA ALA A 40 10.80 -0.01 -1.84
C ALA A 40 11.57 1.32 -1.75
N ASP A 41 11.24 2.32 -2.58
CA ASP A 41 11.82 3.68 -2.51
C ASP A 41 11.58 4.32 -1.13
N TYR A 42 10.35 4.18 -0.60
CA TYR A 42 9.98 4.59 0.74
C TYR A 42 10.88 3.93 1.80
N ALA A 43 11.04 2.60 1.73
CA ALA A 43 11.86 1.85 2.68
C ALA A 43 13.35 2.21 2.59
N GLU A 44 13.86 2.46 1.38
CA GLU A 44 15.23 2.90 1.17
C GLU A 44 15.47 4.30 1.76
N ALA A 45 14.58 5.26 1.49
CA ALA A 45 14.66 6.60 2.10
C ALA A 45 14.63 6.51 3.62
N ARG A 46 13.77 5.66 4.18
CA ARG A 46 13.68 5.39 5.63
C ARG A 46 14.99 4.85 6.19
N THR A 47 15.61 3.89 5.50
CA THR A 47 16.89 3.29 5.89
C THR A 47 18.02 4.32 5.89
N ARG A 48 18.01 5.24 4.93
CA ARG A 48 18.94 6.38 4.89
C ARG A 48 18.60 7.48 5.91
N ARG A 49 17.46 7.39 6.59
CA ARG A 49 16.92 8.40 7.51
C ARG A 49 16.65 9.74 6.81
N ASP A 50 16.34 9.68 5.53
CA ASP A 50 15.97 10.83 4.72
C ASP A 50 14.44 11.03 4.80
N ALA A 51 14.01 11.72 5.86
CA ALA A 51 12.59 11.97 6.11
C ALA A 51 11.93 12.76 4.99
N HIS A 52 12.68 13.62 4.29
CA HIS A 52 12.17 14.37 3.16
C HIS A 52 11.87 13.46 1.97
N ALA A 53 12.85 12.66 1.53
CA ALA A 53 12.67 11.70 0.45
C ALA A 53 11.57 10.67 0.78
N GLU A 54 11.51 10.22 2.04
CA GLU A 54 10.46 9.32 2.52
C GLU A 54 9.07 9.96 2.40
N ALA A 55 8.93 11.23 2.81
CA ALA A 55 7.66 11.97 2.74
C ALA A 55 7.19 12.21 1.29
N LEU A 56 8.10 12.31 0.32
CA LEU A 56 7.75 12.42 -1.10
C LEU A 56 7.00 11.19 -1.64
N SER A 57 7.07 10.06 -0.96
CA SER A 57 6.24 8.89 -1.28
C SER A 57 4.76 9.08 -0.93
N TYR A 58 4.41 10.09 -0.14
CA TYR A 58 3.02 10.38 0.25
C TYR A 58 2.35 11.39 -0.67
N THR A 59 1.02 11.34 -0.76
CA THR A 59 0.22 12.44 -1.31
C THR A 59 0.35 13.69 -0.45
N VAL A 60 0.01 14.87 -0.99
CA VAL A 60 0.11 16.15 -0.24
C VAL A 60 -0.74 16.13 1.03
N ASP A 61 -1.90 15.48 0.98
CA ASP A 61 -2.87 15.30 2.06
C ASP A 61 -2.74 13.94 2.76
N GLY A 62 -1.69 13.18 2.46
CA GLY A 62 -1.47 11.84 3.03
C GLY A 62 -1.34 11.85 4.55
N ASP A 63 -1.69 10.74 5.16
CA ASP A 63 -1.65 10.60 6.61
C ASP A 63 -0.80 9.42 7.08
N PHE A 64 -0.36 9.49 8.32
CA PHE A 64 0.47 8.46 8.93
C PHE A 64 0.12 8.25 10.41
N ARG A 65 0.15 6.99 10.84
CA ARG A 65 0.09 6.62 12.25
C ARG A 65 0.98 5.42 12.53
N SER A 66 1.94 5.59 13.43
CA SER A 66 2.74 4.48 13.97
C SER A 66 2.05 3.82 15.17
N SER A 67 2.56 2.66 15.58
CA SER A 67 2.05 1.90 16.73
C SER A 67 2.13 2.66 18.07
N ALA A 68 3.00 3.65 18.17
CA ALA A 68 3.26 4.42 19.40
C ALA A 68 3.16 5.94 19.19
N GLY A 69 2.92 6.40 17.96
CA GLY A 69 2.89 7.82 17.62
C GLY A 69 1.49 8.41 17.46
N PRO A 70 1.39 9.73 17.38
CA PRO A 70 0.15 10.42 17.08
C PRO A 70 -0.29 10.11 15.66
N PHE A 71 -1.55 10.41 15.38
CA PHE A 71 -2.08 10.49 14.03
C PHE A 71 -1.70 11.84 13.42
N VAL A 72 -1.03 11.85 12.28
CA VAL A 72 -0.60 13.07 11.61
C VAL A 72 -1.16 13.14 10.19
N PHE A 73 -1.49 14.35 9.74
CA PHE A 73 -2.10 14.62 8.46
C PHE A 73 -1.26 15.59 7.64
N GLY A 74 -1.19 15.33 6.35
CA GLY A 74 -0.47 16.10 5.37
C GLY A 74 1.01 15.76 5.32
N ARG A 75 1.58 15.72 4.11
CA ARG A 75 2.97 15.34 3.82
C ARG A 75 3.97 16.04 4.74
N ALA A 76 3.82 17.34 4.98
CA ALA A 76 4.75 18.10 5.83
C ALA A 76 4.71 17.68 7.30
N ALA A 77 3.54 17.28 7.82
CA ALA A 77 3.43 16.74 9.17
C ALA A 77 3.97 15.30 9.25
N VAL A 78 3.74 14.51 8.20
CA VAL A 78 4.32 13.17 8.05
C VAL A 78 5.85 13.26 8.03
N GLU A 79 6.45 14.15 7.24
CA GLU A 79 7.90 14.37 7.19
C GLU A 79 8.49 14.62 8.58
N LYS A 80 7.86 15.52 9.35
CA LYS A 80 8.32 15.81 10.74
C LYS A 80 8.24 14.59 11.65
N GLN A 81 7.21 13.77 11.49
CA GLN A 81 7.01 12.55 12.27
C GLN A 81 8.01 11.44 11.91
N LEU A 82 8.52 11.44 10.67
CA LEU A 82 9.42 10.41 10.16
C LEU A 82 10.89 10.67 10.49
N VAL A 83 11.25 11.82 11.07
CA VAL A 83 12.62 12.14 11.45
C VAL A 83 13.17 11.12 12.44
N VAL A 84 14.29 10.51 12.11
CA VAL A 84 15.03 9.58 12.96
C VAL A 84 16.47 10.04 13.07
N ASN A 85 16.92 10.34 14.28
CA ASN A 85 18.27 10.85 14.55
C ASN A 85 19.25 9.76 15.00
N ASP A 86 18.78 8.56 15.34
CA ASP A 86 19.64 7.47 15.81
C ASP A 86 20.38 6.82 14.63
N PRO A 87 21.73 6.82 14.61
CA PRO A 87 22.52 6.24 13.54
C PRO A 87 22.41 4.71 13.46
N THR A 88 21.96 4.06 14.53
CA THR A 88 21.79 2.60 14.59
C THR A 88 20.38 2.15 14.16
N TYR A 89 19.55 3.09 13.72
CA TYR A 89 18.20 2.80 13.24
C TYR A 89 18.22 1.86 12.03
N GLN A 90 17.41 0.84 12.09
CA GLN A 90 17.20 -0.13 11.01
C GLN A 90 15.73 -0.18 10.64
N PHE A 91 15.47 -0.34 9.35
CA PHE A 91 14.13 -0.48 8.81
C PHE A 91 14.15 -1.43 7.61
N VAL A 92 13.29 -2.43 7.65
CA VAL A 92 13.06 -3.37 6.54
C VAL A 92 11.56 -3.47 6.31
N LEU A 93 11.15 -3.37 5.05
CA LEU A 93 9.76 -3.50 4.63
C LEU A 93 9.67 -4.54 3.52
N THR A 94 8.77 -5.51 3.69
CA THR A 94 8.46 -6.52 2.69
C THR A 94 6.97 -6.49 2.38
N VAL A 95 6.59 -6.07 1.17
CA VAL A 95 5.18 -6.09 0.73
C VAL A 95 4.73 -7.52 0.56
N THR A 96 3.77 -7.95 1.39
CA THR A 96 3.24 -9.32 1.40
C THR A 96 2.05 -9.49 0.47
N HIS A 97 1.20 -8.47 0.38
CA HIS A 97 0.00 -8.51 -0.44
C HIS A 97 -0.36 -7.13 -1.02
N VAL A 98 -0.89 -7.11 -2.25
CA VAL A 98 -1.46 -5.90 -2.87
C VAL A 98 -2.85 -6.25 -3.37
N ARG A 99 -3.85 -5.48 -2.93
CA ARG A 99 -5.24 -5.65 -3.33
C ARG A 99 -5.78 -4.34 -3.92
N PHE A 100 -6.19 -4.37 -5.16
CA PHE A 100 -6.83 -3.21 -5.80
C PHE A 100 -8.28 -3.09 -5.33
N VAL A 101 -8.66 -1.90 -4.88
CA VAL A 101 -10.03 -1.51 -4.51
C VAL A 101 -10.74 -0.92 -5.74
N THR A 102 -10.00 -0.10 -6.48
CA THR A 102 -10.38 0.45 -7.79
C THR A 102 -9.15 0.45 -8.69
N PRO A 103 -9.23 0.79 -9.98
CA PRO A 103 -8.06 0.96 -10.83
C PRO A 103 -7.03 2.00 -10.33
N GLU A 104 -7.45 2.92 -9.46
CA GLU A 104 -6.64 4.02 -8.95
C GLU A 104 -6.42 3.96 -7.44
N VAL A 105 -6.95 2.94 -6.75
CA VAL A 105 -6.81 2.76 -5.30
C VAL A 105 -6.46 1.31 -4.99
N ALA A 106 -5.40 1.11 -4.23
CA ALA A 106 -4.99 -0.20 -3.74
C ALA A 106 -4.66 -0.14 -2.23
N ILE A 107 -4.70 -1.32 -1.61
CA ILE A 107 -4.20 -1.55 -0.26
C ILE A 107 -3.01 -2.50 -0.38
N ALA A 108 -1.88 -2.10 0.18
CA ALA A 108 -0.69 -2.92 0.29
C ALA A 108 -0.45 -3.28 1.76
N ASP A 109 -0.38 -4.58 2.05
CA ASP A 109 0.02 -5.11 3.34
C ASP A 109 1.52 -5.41 3.31
N ALA A 110 2.21 -5.16 4.41
CA ALA A 110 3.64 -5.39 4.51
C ALA A 110 4.05 -5.88 5.90
N ASP A 111 5.04 -6.75 5.92
CA ASP A 111 5.82 -7.01 7.12
C ASP A 111 6.89 -5.93 7.27
N VAL A 112 7.00 -5.39 8.46
CA VAL A 112 7.97 -4.35 8.80
C VAL A 112 8.81 -4.80 9.97
N THR A 113 10.12 -4.66 9.86
CA THR A 113 11.04 -4.84 10.98
C THR A 113 11.78 -3.53 11.22
N THR A 114 11.74 -3.01 12.42
CA THR A 114 12.37 -1.73 12.75
C THR A 114 12.92 -1.72 14.18
N GLY A 115 13.91 -0.89 14.41
CA GLY A 115 14.49 -0.72 15.75
C GLY A 115 15.78 0.08 15.76
N VAL A 116 16.37 0.20 16.93
CA VAL A 116 17.63 0.89 17.20
C VAL A 116 18.55 0.03 18.06
N GLY A 117 19.88 0.21 17.92
CA GLY A 117 20.85 -0.50 18.74
C GLY A 117 20.76 -2.02 18.67
N GLY A 118 20.36 -2.57 17.51
CA GLY A 118 20.18 -4.01 17.32
C GLY A 118 18.90 -4.60 17.93
N ARG A 119 18.07 -3.80 18.62
CA ARG A 119 16.78 -4.22 19.17
C ARG A 119 15.72 -4.03 18.11
N LEU A 120 15.42 -5.09 17.37
CA LEU A 120 14.45 -5.09 16.29
C LEU A 120 13.08 -5.59 16.78
N ALA A 121 12.01 -4.94 16.33
CA ALA A 121 10.64 -5.33 16.61
C ALA A 121 9.90 -5.64 15.32
N PRO A 122 9.16 -6.75 15.25
CA PRO A 122 8.27 -7.04 14.14
C PRO A 122 7.01 -6.19 14.24
N LEU A 123 6.65 -5.56 13.14
CA LEU A 123 5.45 -4.75 12.97
C LEU A 123 4.72 -5.22 11.70
N VAL A 124 3.48 -4.81 11.56
CA VAL A 124 2.70 -4.93 10.33
C VAL A 124 2.36 -3.54 9.82
N GLY A 125 2.46 -3.35 8.52
CA GLY A 125 2.12 -2.11 7.83
C GLY A 125 0.94 -2.31 6.90
N VAL A 126 0.00 -1.36 6.89
CA VAL A 126 -1.07 -1.25 5.91
C VAL A 126 -0.94 0.10 5.23
N TYR A 127 -0.80 0.08 3.92
CA TYR A 127 -0.61 1.27 3.09
C TYR A 127 -1.79 1.41 2.12
N VAL A 128 -2.50 2.53 2.20
CA VAL A 128 -3.49 2.91 1.20
C VAL A 128 -2.75 3.65 0.09
N MET A 129 -2.75 3.04 -1.09
CA MET A 129 -2.07 3.55 -2.27
C MET A 129 -3.09 4.19 -3.20
N VAL A 130 -2.77 5.35 -3.76
CA VAL A 130 -3.59 6.03 -4.76
C VAL A 130 -2.74 6.42 -5.96
N LYS A 131 -3.34 6.33 -7.15
CA LYS A 131 -2.68 6.72 -8.41
C LYS A 131 -3.03 8.16 -8.73
N GLN A 132 -2.04 9.05 -8.72
CA GLN A 132 -2.17 10.47 -9.03
C GLN A 132 -1.14 10.86 -10.09
N GLY A 133 -1.59 11.48 -11.17
CA GLY A 133 -0.68 11.89 -12.26
C GLY A 133 0.08 10.73 -12.92
N GLY A 134 -0.43 9.51 -12.83
CA GLY A 134 0.23 8.29 -13.35
C GLY A 134 1.17 7.61 -12.36
N GLU A 135 1.43 8.20 -11.19
CA GLU A 135 2.27 7.64 -10.13
C GLU A 135 1.46 7.10 -8.97
N TRP A 136 1.92 6.00 -8.37
CA TRP A 136 1.38 5.46 -7.14
C TRP A 136 2.01 6.14 -5.92
N LEU A 137 1.17 6.71 -5.04
CA LEU A 137 1.57 7.41 -3.83
C LEU A 137 0.83 6.84 -2.62
N ILE A 138 1.41 6.99 -1.43
CA ILE A 138 0.80 6.62 -0.16
C ILE A 138 -0.19 7.71 0.24
N SER A 139 -1.48 7.40 0.29
CA SER A 139 -2.52 8.27 0.83
C SER A 139 -2.67 8.10 2.35
N GLY A 140 -2.36 6.92 2.86
CA GLY A 140 -2.39 6.67 4.29
C GLY A 140 -1.54 5.46 4.67
N ALA A 141 -0.83 5.54 5.80
CA ALA A 141 -0.08 4.42 6.33
C ALA A 141 -0.41 4.17 7.81
N ARG A 142 -0.56 2.91 8.15
CA ARG A 142 -0.82 2.41 9.51
C ARG A 142 0.20 1.35 9.84
N ILE A 143 0.98 1.61 10.88
CA ILE A 143 1.97 0.65 11.38
C ILE A 143 1.53 0.20 12.76
N ALA A 144 1.36 -1.10 12.93
CA ALA A 144 0.92 -1.72 14.17
C ALA A 144 1.92 -2.77 14.64
N ARG A 145 1.85 -3.17 15.89
CA ARG A 145 2.62 -4.32 16.37
C ARG A 145 2.09 -5.59 15.70
N ALA A 146 3.00 -6.46 15.27
CA ALA A 146 2.61 -7.78 14.81
C ALA A 146 1.88 -8.53 15.94
N PRO A 147 0.85 -9.33 15.63
CA PRO A 147 0.22 -10.20 16.61
C PRO A 147 1.27 -11.10 17.26
N ALA A 148 1.14 -11.34 18.57
CA ALA A 148 1.97 -12.36 19.22
C ALA A 148 1.71 -13.72 18.55
N ALA A 149 2.79 -14.48 18.31
CA ALA A 149 2.62 -15.85 17.84
C ALA A 149 1.70 -16.62 18.80
N PRO A 150 0.81 -17.49 18.29
CA PRO A 150 -0.01 -18.33 19.15
C PRO A 150 0.89 -19.08 20.14
N GLN A 151 0.65 -18.88 21.44
CA GLN A 151 1.36 -19.67 22.44
C GLN A 151 0.90 -21.12 22.30
N PRO A 152 1.84 -22.10 22.26
CA PRO A 152 1.44 -23.50 22.33
C PRO A 152 0.61 -23.70 23.59
N ALA A 153 -0.53 -24.38 23.44
CA ALA A 153 -1.38 -24.72 24.59
C ALA A 153 -0.52 -25.35 25.68
N SER A 154 -0.52 -24.77 26.88
CA SER A 154 0.16 -25.40 28.03
C SER A 154 -0.42 -26.79 28.22
N PRO A 155 0.40 -27.88 28.28
CA PRO A 155 -0.12 -29.18 28.56
C PRO A 155 -0.79 -29.12 29.95
N GLY A 156 -2.11 -29.39 29.97
CA GLY A 156 -2.91 -29.33 31.17
C GLY A 156 -2.25 -30.16 32.31
N ARG A 157 -2.23 -29.56 33.48
CA ARG A 157 -1.88 -30.26 34.72
C ARG A 157 -2.98 -31.20 35.10
#